data_eeb000c28a09356244e05dabb594ca4f
#
_entry.id   eeb000c28a09356244e05dabb594ca4f
#
_cell.length_a   1.000
_cell.length_b   1.000
_cell.length_c   1.000
_cell.angle_alpha   90.00
_cell.angle_beta   90.00
_cell.angle_gamma   90.00
#
_symmetry.space_group_name_H-M   'P 1'
#
loop_
_entity.id
_entity.type
_entity.pdbx_description
1 polymer ?
#
loop_
_entity_poly.entity_id
_entity_poly.type
_entity_poly.pdbx_seq_one_letter_code
_entity_poly.pdbx_strand_id
1 'polypeptide(L)'
;MASDAKGLRAQYGVVVERIVQELRGLPCAELTVEPAAKQQILSSRSFGERVTDRGEMAQALSGFMARAAEKLRAEGMCCQRVHLFVRTSPFDERAPYYSEQAGVRLVCPSDDTRLLLQQVNVLLPQIWRDGYRYQKGGVMLSEFTPKGQQQADLFAPSSAQSDALMAVMDQIKAKGLGRVGFASQGTGSPEWMMRQELLSPCYTTRWEDLPVAR
;
A
#
# COMPACT_ATOMS: atom_id res chain seq x y z
N MET A 1 -9.39 -3.96 -41.85
CA MET A 1 -10.80 -4.23 -41.51
C MET A 1 -11.18 -3.40 -40.30
N ALA A 2 -12.21 -2.59 -40.38
CA ALA A 2 -12.72 -1.85 -39.22
C ALA A 2 -13.58 -2.79 -38.40
N SER A 3 -13.07 -3.23 -37.24
CA SER A 3 -13.87 -4.07 -36.31
C SER A 3 -15.10 -3.30 -35.84
N ASP A 4 -16.26 -3.94 -35.84
CA ASP A 4 -17.48 -3.33 -35.33
C ASP A 4 -17.40 -3.11 -33.81
N ALA A 5 -17.59 -1.85 -33.38
CA ALA A 5 -17.51 -1.47 -31.97
C ALA A 5 -18.54 -2.22 -31.09
N LYS A 6 -19.76 -2.44 -31.63
CA LYS A 6 -20.81 -3.17 -30.92
C LYS A 6 -20.45 -4.66 -30.76
N GLY A 7 -19.86 -5.27 -31.79
CA GLY A 7 -19.39 -6.64 -31.75
C GLY A 7 -18.25 -6.81 -30.73
N LEU A 8 -17.30 -5.88 -30.67
CA LEU A 8 -16.22 -5.88 -29.67
C LEU A 8 -16.74 -5.71 -28.25
N ARG A 9 -17.73 -4.85 -28.04
CA ARG A 9 -18.37 -4.69 -26.73
C ARG A 9 -19.07 -5.96 -26.26
N ALA A 10 -19.77 -6.63 -27.17
CA ALA A 10 -20.49 -7.87 -26.85
C ALA A 10 -19.53 -9.02 -26.49
N GLN A 11 -18.36 -9.08 -27.14
CA GLN A 11 -17.39 -10.16 -26.98
C GLN A 11 -16.39 -9.90 -25.83
N TYR A 12 -15.93 -8.66 -25.66
CA TYR A 12 -14.82 -8.33 -24.76
C TYR A 12 -15.16 -7.27 -23.70
N GLY A 13 -16.38 -6.72 -23.74
CA GLY A 13 -16.82 -5.70 -22.80
C GLY A 13 -16.47 -4.26 -23.23
N VAL A 14 -16.99 -3.30 -22.46
CA VAL A 14 -16.89 -1.86 -22.75
C VAL A 14 -15.46 -1.32 -22.74
N VAL A 15 -14.58 -1.94 -22.00
CA VAL A 15 -13.17 -1.47 -21.90
C VAL A 15 -12.44 -1.63 -23.24
N VAL A 16 -12.60 -2.79 -23.88
CA VAL A 16 -11.97 -3.06 -25.19
C VAL A 16 -12.61 -2.17 -26.28
N GLU A 17 -13.90 -1.97 -26.25
CA GLU A 17 -14.58 -1.02 -27.15
C GLU A 17 -13.97 0.39 -27.05
N ARG A 18 -13.81 0.91 -25.82
CA ARG A 18 -13.21 2.25 -25.58
C ARG A 18 -11.77 2.32 -26.07
N ILE A 19 -10.94 1.32 -25.79
CA ILE A 19 -9.56 1.26 -26.28
C ILE A 19 -9.52 1.35 -27.82
N VAL A 20 -10.38 0.61 -28.50
CA VAL A 20 -10.43 0.63 -29.97
C VAL A 20 -10.93 1.98 -30.49
N GLN A 21 -11.88 2.63 -29.81
CA GLN A 21 -12.32 3.97 -30.18
C GLN A 21 -11.21 5.00 -29.99
N GLU A 22 -10.46 4.97 -28.88
CA GLU A 22 -9.31 5.83 -28.63
C GLU A 22 -8.19 5.64 -29.66
N LEU A 23 -7.89 4.40 -30.03
CA LEU A 23 -6.96 4.09 -31.12
C LEU A 23 -7.42 4.64 -32.49
N ARG A 24 -8.71 4.88 -32.67
CA ARG A 24 -9.29 5.53 -33.85
C ARG A 24 -9.34 7.06 -33.75
N GLY A 25 -8.79 7.64 -32.68
CA GLY A 25 -8.77 9.07 -32.42
C GLY A 25 -10.06 9.64 -31.83
N LEU A 26 -10.96 8.78 -31.33
CA LEU A 26 -12.18 9.20 -30.63
C LEU A 26 -11.93 9.21 -29.13
N PRO A 27 -11.90 10.37 -28.45
CA PRO A 27 -11.67 10.41 -27.00
C PRO A 27 -12.86 9.80 -26.26
N CYS A 28 -12.60 8.79 -25.42
CA CYS A 28 -13.61 8.10 -24.63
C CYS A 28 -13.60 8.50 -23.15
N ALA A 29 -12.61 9.29 -22.74
CA ALA A 29 -12.50 9.86 -21.39
C ALA A 29 -12.15 11.33 -21.48
N GLU A 30 -12.76 12.14 -20.64
CA GLU A 30 -12.39 13.53 -20.47
C GLU A 30 -11.14 13.64 -19.61
N LEU A 31 -10.33 14.68 -19.84
CA LEU A 31 -9.18 14.99 -19.00
C LEU A 31 -9.67 15.47 -17.63
N THR A 32 -9.36 14.69 -16.60
CA THR A 32 -9.71 15.06 -15.22
C THR A 32 -8.69 16.07 -14.71
N VAL A 33 -9.11 17.32 -14.55
CA VAL A 33 -8.26 18.42 -14.06
C VAL A 33 -7.99 18.27 -12.56
N GLU A 34 -9.00 17.87 -11.81
CA GLU A 34 -8.89 17.64 -10.37
C GLU A 34 -9.04 16.14 -10.08
N PRO A 35 -7.99 15.47 -9.55
CA PRO A 35 -8.09 14.07 -9.19
C PRO A 35 -9.08 13.90 -8.03
N ALA A 36 -9.93 12.88 -8.11
CA ALA A 36 -10.84 12.54 -7.02
C ALA A 36 -10.06 12.21 -5.73
N ALA A 37 -10.63 12.54 -4.58
CA ALA A 37 -10.05 12.21 -3.28
C ALA A 37 -9.79 10.69 -3.17
N LYS A 38 -8.62 10.34 -2.64
CA LYS A 38 -8.23 8.94 -2.44
C LYS A 38 -9.19 8.25 -1.49
N GLN A 39 -9.73 7.12 -1.90
CA GLN A 39 -10.65 6.32 -1.08
C GLN A 39 -9.93 5.23 -0.28
N GLN A 40 -8.70 4.88 -0.70
CA GLN A 40 -7.90 3.85 -0.06
C GLN A 40 -6.41 4.07 -0.30
N ILE A 41 -5.59 3.61 0.64
CA ILE A 41 -4.13 3.55 0.54
C ILE A 41 -3.71 2.09 0.65
N LEU A 42 -3.14 1.55 -0.42
CA LEU A 42 -2.59 0.21 -0.48
C LEU A 42 -1.05 0.27 -0.41
N SER A 43 -0.46 -0.51 0.49
CA SER A 43 0.99 -0.72 0.56
C SER A 43 1.26 -2.22 0.57
N SER A 44 1.79 -2.75 -0.53
CA SER A 44 2.07 -4.17 -0.70
C SER A 44 3.29 -4.39 -1.57
N ARG A 45 3.94 -5.55 -1.40
CA ARG A 45 5.05 -5.99 -2.25
C ARG A 45 4.99 -7.49 -2.46
N SER A 46 5.45 -7.93 -3.61
CA SER A 46 5.87 -9.32 -3.79
C SER A 46 7.24 -9.48 -3.14
N PHE A 47 7.42 -10.59 -2.44
CA PHE A 47 8.68 -10.89 -1.76
C PHE A 47 9.70 -11.44 -2.77
N GLY A 48 10.97 -11.05 -2.64
CA GLY A 48 12.08 -11.57 -3.43
C GLY A 48 12.34 -13.04 -3.10
N GLU A 49 12.27 -13.38 -1.82
CA GLU A 49 12.26 -14.75 -1.32
C GLU A 49 10.94 -15.05 -0.65
N ARG A 50 10.52 -16.32 -0.70
CA ARG A 50 9.25 -16.73 -0.10
C ARG A 50 9.33 -16.63 1.42
N VAL A 51 8.41 -15.91 2.03
CA VAL A 51 8.32 -15.80 3.48
C VAL A 51 7.63 -17.05 4.03
N THR A 52 8.30 -17.72 4.96
CA THR A 52 7.82 -18.92 5.66
C THR A 52 7.78 -18.75 7.16
N ASP A 53 8.42 -17.71 7.69
CA ASP A 53 8.41 -17.36 9.10
C ASP A 53 7.38 -16.26 9.39
N ARG A 54 6.63 -16.46 10.47
CA ARG A 54 5.58 -15.52 10.89
C ARG A 54 6.15 -14.20 11.39
N GLY A 55 7.32 -14.22 12.02
CA GLY A 55 8.00 -13.02 12.51
C GLY A 55 8.46 -12.14 11.35
N GLU A 56 9.02 -12.74 10.31
CA GLU A 56 9.39 -12.02 9.07
C GLU A 56 8.16 -11.41 8.39
N MET A 57 7.05 -12.14 8.32
CA MET A 57 5.80 -11.61 7.78
C MET A 57 5.29 -10.42 8.62
N ALA A 58 5.35 -10.52 9.95
CA ALA A 58 4.95 -9.43 10.84
C ALA A 58 5.82 -8.18 10.63
N GLN A 59 7.14 -8.35 10.46
CA GLN A 59 8.06 -7.25 10.14
C GLN A 59 7.75 -6.61 8.78
N ALA A 60 7.52 -7.43 7.76
CA ALA A 60 7.17 -6.95 6.42
C ALA A 60 5.87 -6.14 6.43
N LEU A 61 4.81 -6.67 7.04
CA LEU A 61 3.52 -5.99 7.16
C LEU A 61 3.62 -4.74 8.02
N SER A 62 4.44 -4.75 9.08
CA SER A 62 4.74 -3.54 9.88
C SER A 62 5.43 -2.46 9.05
N GLY A 63 6.37 -2.84 8.20
CA GLY A 63 7.00 -1.93 7.26
C GLY A 63 6.02 -1.33 6.25
N PHE A 64 5.09 -2.15 5.73
CA PHE A 64 4.05 -1.67 4.82
C PHE A 64 3.03 -0.77 5.53
N MET A 65 2.68 -1.09 6.77
CA MET A 65 1.77 -0.29 7.60
C MET A 65 2.35 1.09 7.90
N ALA A 66 3.60 1.15 8.35
CA ALA A 66 4.26 2.42 8.63
C ALA A 66 4.32 3.32 7.38
N ARG A 67 4.61 2.74 6.20
CA ARG A 67 4.61 3.46 4.93
C ARG A 67 3.20 3.90 4.50
N ALA A 68 2.17 3.09 4.75
CA ALA A 68 0.79 3.47 4.48
C ALA A 68 0.31 4.60 5.40
N ALA A 69 0.64 4.54 6.70
CA ALA A 69 0.34 5.57 7.68
C ALA A 69 1.00 6.92 7.36
N GLU A 70 2.26 6.89 6.89
CA GLU A 70 2.97 8.08 6.43
C GLU A 70 2.27 8.74 5.24
N LYS A 71 1.86 7.93 4.24
CA LYS A 71 1.09 8.45 3.11
C LYS A 71 -0.26 9.02 3.54
N LEU A 72 -0.93 8.38 4.50
CA LEU A 72 -2.20 8.85 5.04
C LEU A 72 -2.06 10.23 5.69
N ARG A 73 -1.01 10.41 6.51
CA ARG A 73 -0.71 11.72 7.13
C ARG A 73 -0.33 12.78 6.10
N ALA A 74 0.42 12.43 5.07
CA ALA A 74 0.76 13.36 3.98
C ALA A 74 -0.48 13.87 3.22
N GLU A 75 -1.57 13.09 3.18
CA GLU A 75 -2.86 13.50 2.62
C GLU A 75 -3.73 14.26 3.65
N GLY A 76 -3.28 14.43 4.89
CA GLY A 76 -4.05 15.07 5.95
C GLY A 76 -5.28 14.28 6.39
N MET A 77 -5.24 12.95 6.25
CA MET A 77 -6.38 12.07 6.50
C MET A 77 -6.12 11.12 7.67
N CYS A 78 -7.20 10.64 8.29
CA CYS A 78 -7.22 9.52 9.21
C CYS A 78 -8.03 8.37 8.61
N CYS A 79 -7.68 7.12 8.91
CA CYS A 79 -8.44 5.95 8.46
C CYS A 79 -9.23 5.34 9.61
N GLN A 80 -10.36 4.73 9.28
CA GLN A 80 -11.15 3.97 10.24
C GLN A 80 -11.12 2.47 9.96
N ARG A 81 -10.66 2.04 8.78
CA ARG A 81 -10.59 0.62 8.45
C ARG A 81 -9.18 0.22 8.03
N VAL A 82 -8.72 -0.88 8.62
CA VAL A 82 -7.42 -1.50 8.37
C VAL A 82 -7.62 -2.91 7.88
N HIS A 83 -6.97 -3.27 6.77
CA HIS A 83 -6.95 -4.62 6.24
C HIS A 83 -5.52 -5.10 6.05
N LEU A 84 -5.30 -6.38 6.32
CA LEU A 84 -4.10 -7.13 5.96
C LEU A 84 -4.47 -8.24 5.00
N PHE A 85 -3.56 -8.58 4.11
CA PHE A 85 -3.68 -9.75 3.27
C PHE A 85 -2.33 -10.41 3.04
N VAL A 86 -2.38 -11.71 2.82
CA VAL A 86 -1.23 -12.54 2.45
C VAL A 86 -1.66 -13.51 1.36
N ARG A 87 -0.71 -13.85 0.46
CA ARG A 87 -0.99 -14.86 -0.57
C ARG A 87 0.26 -15.60 -1.01
N THR A 88 0.08 -16.85 -1.40
CA THR A 88 1.10 -17.65 -2.10
C THR A 88 1.10 -17.35 -3.60
N SER A 89 1.97 -17.99 -4.36
CA SER A 89 2.00 -17.86 -5.82
C SER A 89 0.83 -18.62 -6.47
N PRO A 90 0.03 -18.00 -7.34
CA PRO A 90 -0.98 -18.71 -8.11
C PRO A 90 -0.36 -19.54 -9.25
N PHE A 91 0.93 -19.34 -9.55
CA PHE A 91 1.67 -20.00 -10.65
C PHE A 91 2.58 -21.14 -10.17
N ASP A 92 2.61 -21.42 -8.86
CA ASP A 92 3.42 -22.48 -8.29
C ASP A 92 2.59 -23.76 -8.20
N GLU A 93 2.69 -24.62 -9.23
CA GLU A 93 1.97 -25.89 -9.31
C GLU A 93 2.40 -26.90 -8.22
N ARG A 94 3.56 -26.67 -7.58
CA ARG A 94 4.13 -27.59 -6.56
C ARG A 94 3.68 -27.25 -5.14
N ALA A 95 3.01 -26.11 -4.95
CA ALA A 95 2.56 -25.66 -3.64
C ALA A 95 1.07 -25.29 -3.66
N PRO A 96 0.32 -25.57 -2.60
CA PRO A 96 -1.09 -25.21 -2.54
C PRO A 96 -1.26 -23.69 -2.57
N TYR A 97 -2.22 -23.24 -3.38
CA TYR A 97 -2.61 -21.83 -3.39
C TYR A 97 -3.36 -21.47 -2.11
N TYR A 98 -2.93 -20.38 -1.50
CA TYR A 98 -3.57 -19.80 -0.32
C TYR A 98 -3.61 -18.28 -0.45
N SER A 99 -4.77 -17.69 -0.20
CA SER A 99 -4.97 -16.24 -0.23
C SER A 99 -6.03 -15.89 0.80
N GLU A 100 -5.63 -15.15 1.82
CA GLU A 100 -6.52 -14.73 2.89
C GLU A 100 -6.30 -13.27 3.24
N GLN A 101 -7.35 -12.67 3.77
CA GLN A 101 -7.36 -11.31 4.26
C GLN A 101 -8.18 -11.20 5.55
N ALA A 102 -7.77 -10.29 6.41
CA ALA A 102 -8.53 -9.90 7.60
C ALA A 102 -8.57 -8.39 7.72
N GLY A 103 -9.63 -7.89 8.31
CA GLY A 103 -9.79 -6.45 8.51
C GLY A 103 -10.45 -6.12 9.83
N VAL A 104 -10.17 -4.93 10.33
CA VAL A 104 -10.77 -4.37 11.54
C VAL A 104 -11.21 -2.94 11.29
N ARG A 105 -12.31 -2.55 11.90
CA ARG A 105 -12.72 -1.16 11.99
C ARG A 105 -12.27 -0.61 13.34
N LEU A 106 -11.52 0.49 13.30
CA LEU A 106 -11.06 1.18 14.50
C LEU A 106 -12.25 1.87 15.19
N VAL A 107 -12.21 1.96 16.50
CA VAL A 107 -13.24 2.69 17.28
C VAL A 107 -13.27 4.15 16.86
N CYS A 108 -12.08 4.77 16.77
CA CYS A 108 -11.93 6.15 16.29
C CYS A 108 -11.00 6.16 15.06
N PRO A 109 -11.26 7.03 14.05
CA PRO A 109 -10.35 7.25 12.96
C PRO A 109 -8.98 7.69 13.48
N SER A 110 -7.89 7.12 12.92
CA SER A 110 -6.53 7.40 13.37
C SER A 110 -5.53 7.46 12.22
N ASP A 111 -4.49 8.26 12.40
CA ASP A 111 -3.28 8.32 11.57
C ASP A 111 -2.02 7.94 12.37
N ASP A 112 -2.19 7.55 13.64
CA ASP A 112 -1.09 7.14 14.53
C ASP A 112 -0.54 5.78 14.09
N THR A 113 0.71 5.80 13.63
CA THR A 113 1.39 4.57 13.18
C THR A 113 1.44 3.50 14.27
N ARG A 114 1.55 3.85 15.55
CA ARG A 114 1.60 2.89 16.67
C ARG A 114 0.29 2.11 16.79
N LEU A 115 -0.85 2.82 16.75
CA LEU A 115 -2.18 2.20 16.79
C LEU A 115 -2.41 1.30 15.57
N LEU A 116 -1.99 1.76 14.40
CA LEU A 116 -2.11 0.99 13.16
C LEU A 116 -1.20 -0.26 13.19
N LEU A 117 0.01 -0.17 13.72
CA LEU A 117 0.92 -1.30 13.89
C LEU A 117 0.38 -2.36 14.86
N GLN A 118 -0.33 -1.96 15.91
CA GLN A 118 -0.99 -2.91 16.81
C GLN A 118 -1.98 -3.81 16.04
N GLN A 119 -2.64 -3.28 15.00
CA GLN A 119 -3.58 -4.07 14.19
C GLN A 119 -2.87 -5.18 13.40
N VAL A 120 -1.58 -5.03 13.08
CA VAL A 120 -0.80 -6.10 12.45
C VAL A 120 -0.75 -7.33 13.38
N ASN A 121 -0.49 -7.11 14.68
CA ASN A 121 -0.43 -8.19 15.66
C ASN A 121 -1.79 -8.87 15.90
N VAL A 122 -2.88 -8.11 15.77
CA VAL A 122 -4.25 -8.63 15.96
C VAL A 122 -4.74 -9.41 14.73
N LEU A 123 -4.45 -8.92 13.52
CA LEU A 123 -4.99 -9.46 12.28
C LEU A 123 -4.13 -10.57 11.68
N LEU A 124 -2.79 -10.49 11.79
CA LEU A 124 -1.92 -11.50 11.22
C LEU A 124 -2.21 -12.93 11.70
N PRO A 125 -2.47 -13.19 13.01
CA PRO A 125 -2.84 -14.54 13.46
C PRO A 125 -4.07 -15.13 12.78
N GLN A 126 -4.99 -14.29 12.31
CA GLN A 126 -6.24 -14.74 11.70
C GLN A 126 -6.04 -15.25 10.27
N ILE A 127 -5.00 -14.76 9.57
CA ILE A 127 -4.72 -15.07 8.17
C ILE A 127 -3.44 -15.88 7.97
N TRP A 128 -2.62 -16.04 9.02
CA TRP A 128 -1.40 -16.82 8.94
C TRP A 128 -1.68 -18.31 9.07
N ARG A 129 -1.04 -19.09 8.22
CA ARG A 129 -0.98 -20.56 8.34
C ARG A 129 0.45 -21.02 8.15
N ASP A 130 0.93 -21.86 9.05
CA ASP A 130 2.24 -22.47 8.92
C ASP A 130 2.30 -23.44 7.74
N GLY A 131 3.50 -23.66 7.21
CA GLY A 131 3.73 -24.57 6.09
C GLY A 131 3.48 -23.98 4.70
N TYR A 132 2.96 -22.76 4.61
CA TYR A 132 2.82 -22.06 3.33
C TYR A 132 4.03 -21.19 3.00
N ARG A 133 4.30 -21.03 1.70
CA ARG A 133 5.40 -20.20 1.18
C ARG A 133 4.81 -18.93 0.57
N TYR A 134 4.70 -17.89 1.36
CA TYR A 134 4.05 -16.65 0.96
C TYR A 134 4.88 -15.87 -0.06
N GLN A 135 4.22 -15.42 -1.14
CA GLN A 135 4.85 -14.62 -2.19
C GLN A 135 4.55 -13.14 -2.06
N LYS A 136 3.39 -12.78 -1.51
CA LYS A 136 2.96 -11.39 -1.41
C LYS A 136 2.21 -11.16 -0.10
N GLY A 137 2.46 -10.00 0.48
CA GLY A 137 1.68 -9.47 1.58
C GLY A 137 1.45 -7.98 1.42
N GLY A 138 0.49 -7.46 2.15
CA GLY A 138 0.19 -6.04 2.10
C GLY A 138 -0.84 -5.60 3.12
N VAL A 139 -0.95 -4.29 3.22
CA VAL A 139 -1.91 -3.59 4.06
C VAL A 139 -2.72 -2.62 3.21
N MET A 140 -3.97 -2.43 3.58
CA MET A 140 -4.86 -1.45 2.96
C MET A 140 -5.56 -0.66 4.06
N LEU A 141 -5.52 0.66 3.92
CA LEU A 141 -6.24 1.62 4.75
C LEU A 141 -7.39 2.21 3.95
N SER A 142 -8.56 2.33 4.57
CA SER A 142 -9.77 2.87 3.94
C SER A 142 -10.70 3.55 4.96
N GLU A 143 -11.85 4.03 4.50
CA GLU A 143 -12.79 4.84 5.30
C GLU A 143 -12.08 6.08 5.86
N PHE A 144 -11.68 6.97 4.95
CA PHE A 144 -10.90 8.15 5.31
C PHE A 144 -11.80 9.29 5.80
N THR A 145 -11.30 9.99 6.82
CA THR A 145 -11.88 11.23 7.35
C THR A 145 -10.78 12.29 7.40
N PRO A 146 -11.03 13.53 6.97
CA PRO A 146 -10.06 14.61 7.11
C PRO A 146 -9.63 14.80 8.57
N LYS A 147 -8.32 15.05 8.78
CA LYS A 147 -7.80 15.31 10.12
C LYS A 147 -8.45 16.55 10.71
N GLY A 148 -8.90 16.46 11.96
CA GLY A 148 -9.62 17.54 12.64
C GLY A 148 -11.15 17.53 12.46
N GLN A 149 -11.71 16.68 11.58
CA GLN A 149 -13.16 16.49 11.43
C GLN A 149 -13.67 15.20 12.09
N GLN A 150 -12.84 14.60 12.93
CA GLN A 150 -13.20 13.38 13.64
C GLN A 150 -14.16 13.70 14.79
N GLN A 151 -15.19 12.89 14.93
CA GLN A 151 -16.00 12.91 16.13
C GLN A 151 -15.16 12.38 17.30
N ALA A 152 -14.94 13.22 18.30
CA ALA A 152 -14.24 12.81 19.51
C ALA A 152 -15.10 11.78 20.27
N ASP A 153 -14.48 10.67 20.66
CA ASP A 153 -15.08 9.71 21.58
C ASP A 153 -14.70 10.15 23.01
N LEU A 154 -15.70 10.21 23.88
CA LEU A 154 -15.52 10.59 25.29
C LEU A 154 -14.58 9.65 26.06
N PHE A 155 -14.41 8.42 25.57
CA PHE A 155 -13.58 7.38 26.20
C PHE A 155 -12.26 7.14 25.49
N ALA A 156 -12.02 7.82 24.35
CA ALA A 156 -10.77 7.68 23.63
C ALA A 156 -9.66 8.53 24.27
N PRO A 157 -8.44 8.01 24.41
CA PRO A 157 -7.31 8.79 24.90
C PRO A 157 -7.02 9.96 23.95
N SER A 158 -6.67 11.12 24.53
CA SER A 158 -6.32 12.33 23.78
C SER A 158 -5.19 12.05 22.77
N SER A 159 -5.40 12.45 21.52
CA SER A 159 -4.42 12.24 20.42
C SER A 159 -3.30 13.28 20.37
N ALA A 160 -3.36 14.37 21.14
CA ALA A 160 -2.44 15.50 21.01
C ALA A 160 -0.95 15.13 21.13
N GLN A 161 -0.58 14.28 22.09
CA GLN A 161 0.81 13.80 22.24
C GLN A 161 1.21 12.86 21.10
N SER A 162 0.28 12.09 20.59
CA SER A 162 0.47 11.23 19.43
C SER A 162 0.78 12.03 18.18
N ASP A 163 0.02 13.08 17.93
CA ASP A 163 0.18 13.97 16.77
C ASP A 163 1.55 14.64 16.76
N ALA A 164 2.02 15.13 17.91
CA ALA A 164 3.35 15.73 18.04
C ALA A 164 4.46 14.72 17.72
N LEU A 165 4.36 13.49 18.22
CA LEU A 165 5.33 12.44 17.95
C LEU A 165 5.37 12.09 16.45
N MET A 166 4.21 11.88 15.82
CA MET A 166 4.14 11.55 14.39
C MET A 166 4.71 12.68 13.53
N ALA A 167 4.42 13.94 13.89
CA ALA A 167 4.96 15.10 13.18
C ALA A 167 6.49 15.17 13.27
N VAL A 168 7.08 14.91 14.44
CA VAL A 168 8.53 14.88 14.61
C VAL A 168 9.17 13.76 13.78
N MET A 169 8.59 12.57 13.78
CA MET A 169 9.09 11.44 12.98
C MET A 169 9.06 11.76 11.48
N ASP A 170 7.96 12.33 11.00
CA ASP A 170 7.83 12.72 9.60
C ASP A 170 8.83 13.83 9.22
N GLN A 171 9.08 14.80 10.11
CA GLN A 171 10.10 15.85 9.91
C GLN A 171 11.52 15.31 9.84
N ILE A 172 11.91 14.38 10.73
CA ILE A 172 13.23 13.74 10.72
C ILE A 172 13.46 13.09 9.35
N LYS A 173 12.48 12.38 8.86
CA LYS A 173 12.54 11.72 7.56
C LYS A 173 12.61 12.72 6.39
N ALA A 174 11.74 13.72 6.40
CA ALA A 174 11.69 14.73 5.34
C ALA A 174 12.98 15.55 5.23
N LYS A 175 13.63 15.84 6.36
CA LYS A 175 14.91 16.57 6.42
C LYS A 175 16.13 15.69 6.21
N GLY A 176 15.98 14.37 6.05
CA GLY A 176 17.10 13.45 5.89
C GLY A 176 18.02 13.35 7.12
N LEU A 177 17.53 13.68 8.32
CA LEU A 177 18.32 13.72 9.55
C LEU A 177 18.67 12.33 10.11
N GLY A 178 18.21 11.26 9.47
CA GLY A 178 18.45 9.88 9.86
C GLY A 178 17.23 8.99 9.62
N ARG A 179 17.33 7.73 10.08
CA ARG A 179 16.25 6.76 9.99
C ARG A 179 15.66 6.50 11.38
N VAL A 180 14.43 6.89 11.57
CA VAL A 180 13.63 6.54 12.75
C VAL A 180 12.55 5.57 12.30
N GLY A 181 12.41 4.47 13.01
CA GLY A 181 11.41 3.44 12.70
C GLY A 181 10.88 2.80 13.98
N PHE A 182 9.91 1.94 13.82
CA PHE A 182 9.34 1.16 14.92
C PHE A 182 10.04 -0.19 14.99
N ALA A 183 10.31 -0.69 16.20
CA ALA A 183 11.00 -1.96 16.41
C ALA A 183 10.29 -3.15 15.71
N SER A 184 8.97 -3.08 15.56
CA SER A 184 8.19 -4.08 14.84
C SER A 184 8.54 -4.22 13.35
N GLN A 185 9.26 -3.25 12.77
CA GLN A 185 9.73 -3.29 11.37
C GLN A 185 11.04 -4.08 11.21
N GLY A 186 11.68 -4.48 12.33
CA GLY A 186 13.03 -5.06 12.33
C GLY A 186 14.13 -4.00 12.16
N THR A 187 15.36 -4.38 12.45
CA THR A 187 16.53 -3.51 12.43
C THR A 187 17.52 -3.79 11.29
N GLY A 188 17.38 -4.94 10.62
CA GLY A 188 18.24 -5.40 9.53
C GLY A 188 17.66 -5.15 8.13
N SER A 189 18.45 -5.50 7.12
CA SER A 189 17.97 -5.63 5.75
C SER A 189 17.33 -7.00 5.61
N PRO A 190 16.00 -7.08 5.44
CA PRO A 190 15.31 -8.35 5.42
C PRO A 190 15.56 -9.11 4.10
N GLU A 191 15.76 -10.42 4.16
CA GLU A 191 16.01 -11.29 3.01
C GLU A 191 14.83 -11.33 2.03
N TRP A 192 13.61 -11.13 2.54
CA TRP A 192 12.39 -11.07 1.72
C TRP A 192 12.29 -9.82 0.82
N MET A 193 13.19 -8.84 0.95
CA MET A 193 13.16 -7.67 0.07
C MET A 193 13.31 -8.08 -1.39
N MET A 194 12.56 -7.39 -2.25
CA MET A 194 12.70 -7.57 -3.69
C MET A 194 14.12 -7.18 -4.12
N ARG A 195 14.79 -8.06 -4.84
CA ARG A 195 16.09 -7.75 -5.47
C ARG A 195 15.87 -6.71 -6.55
N GLN A 196 16.58 -5.60 -6.46
CA GLN A 196 16.50 -4.47 -7.39
C GLN A 196 17.91 -4.18 -7.95
N GLU A 197 18.54 -5.18 -8.53
CA GLU A 197 19.93 -5.08 -9.01
C GLU A 197 20.02 -4.42 -10.40
N LEU A 198 18.93 -4.41 -11.17
CA LEU A 198 18.85 -3.90 -12.54
C LEU A 198 17.88 -2.72 -12.63
N LEU A 199 18.11 -1.69 -11.81
CA LEU A 199 17.33 -0.45 -11.93
C LEU A 199 17.89 0.40 -13.07
N SER A 200 17.01 0.89 -13.93
CA SER A 200 17.38 1.94 -14.88
C SER A 200 17.69 3.25 -14.13
N PRO A 201 18.56 4.11 -14.67
CA PRO A 201 18.76 5.45 -14.15
C PRO A 201 17.44 6.24 -14.04
N CYS A 202 17.37 7.17 -13.11
CA CYS A 202 16.18 7.94 -12.83
C CYS A 202 16.03 9.15 -13.78
N TYR A 203 15.97 8.92 -15.09
CA TYR A 203 15.96 9.94 -16.14
C TYR A 203 14.88 11.02 -15.99
N THR A 204 13.77 10.71 -15.31
CA THR A 204 12.65 11.65 -15.15
C THR A 204 12.65 12.39 -13.82
N THR A 205 13.53 12.03 -12.88
CA THR A 205 13.52 12.56 -11.51
C THR A 205 14.88 13.03 -11.00
N ARG A 206 15.98 12.69 -11.72
CA ARG A 206 17.33 13.12 -11.39
C ARG A 206 18.03 13.66 -12.63
N TRP A 207 18.43 14.96 -12.58
CA TRP A 207 19.15 15.61 -13.68
C TRP A 207 20.51 14.99 -13.99
N GLU A 208 21.19 14.47 -12.95
CA GLU A 208 22.51 13.85 -13.05
C GLU A 208 22.48 12.51 -13.80
N ASP A 209 21.31 11.85 -13.83
CA ASP A 209 21.11 10.58 -14.51
C ASP A 209 20.75 10.74 -16.00
N LEU A 210 20.57 11.97 -16.47
CA LEU A 210 20.26 12.22 -17.89
C LEU A 210 21.43 11.80 -18.78
N PRO A 211 21.19 11.10 -19.90
CA PRO A 211 22.24 10.75 -20.85
C PRO A 211 22.80 12.01 -21.47
N VAL A 212 24.11 12.14 -21.42
CA VAL A 212 24.84 13.25 -22.08
C VAL A 212 24.98 12.91 -23.55
N ALA A 213 24.43 13.78 -24.42
CA ALA A 213 24.66 13.69 -25.86
C ALA A 213 26.15 13.95 -26.15
N ARG A 214 26.77 13.02 -26.85
CA ARG A 214 28.16 13.13 -27.34
C ARG A 214 28.18 13.42 -28.83
#